data_777ff014499bd25d30d7af982ef7efb8
#
_entry.id   777ff014499bd25d30d7af982ef7efb8
#
_cell.length_a   1.000
_cell.length_b   1.000
_cell.length_c   1.000
_cell.angle_alpha   90.00
_cell.angle_beta   90.00
_cell.angle_gamma   90.00
#
_symmetry.space_group_name_H-M   'P 1'
#
loop_
_entity.id
_entity.type
_entity.pdbx_description
1 polymer ?
#
loop_
_entity_poly.entity_id
_entity_poly.type
_entity_poly.pdbx_seq_one_letter_code
_entity_poly.pdbx_strand_id
1 'polypeptide(L)'
;LGYSNEEYKKALKDQIDQLIHVSNLFYTEPVIKAAKYLSKASGMDRVFFTNSGTEAIEGAIKLARKYAYLKNKDSKGEIIAMNHSFHGRSMGALAVTGTKHYRDPFEPLIGGVSFADYNNLESVKKLITKDTCAIIMETLQGEGGIYPATKEFLLGVRKLCDENDIALILDEIQCGMGRTGKMFTYEHYGIKPDIMTS
;
A
#
# COMPACT_ATOMS: atom_id res chain seq x y z
N LEU A 1 -7.74 -14.63 -12.29
CA LEU A 1 -7.22 -15.87 -12.94
C LEU A 1 -7.89 -17.14 -12.44
N GLY A 2 -8.32 -17.18 -11.19
CA GLY A 2 -8.74 -18.42 -10.55
C GLY A 2 -7.57 -19.40 -10.41
N TYR A 3 -7.87 -20.68 -10.13
CA TYR A 3 -6.86 -21.70 -9.87
C TYR A 3 -6.60 -22.67 -11.03
N SER A 4 -7.38 -22.62 -12.12
CA SER A 4 -7.33 -23.60 -13.21
C SER A 4 -6.88 -23.05 -14.56
N ASN A 5 -6.31 -21.85 -14.60
CA ASN A 5 -5.76 -21.30 -15.84
C ASN A 5 -4.58 -22.14 -16.34
N GLU A 6 -4.67 -22.70 -17.53
CA GLU A 6 -3.68 -23.66 -18.06
C GLU A 6 -2.33 -22.98 -18.40
N GLU A 7 -2.35 -21.75 -18.92
CA GLU A 7 -1.12 -21.02 -19.22
C GLU A 7 -0.34 -20.71 -17.94
N TYR A 8 -1.04 -20.30 -16.87
CA TYR A 8 -0.45 -20.06 -15.57
C TYR A 8 0.17 -21.33 -14.98
N LYS A 9 -0.58 -22.44 -15.01
CA LYS A 9 -0.07 -23.73 -14.52
C LYS A 9 1.15 -24.20 -15.30
N LYS A 10 1.15 -24.03 -16.62
CA LYS A 10 2.28 -24.38 -17.47
C LYS A 10 3.51 -23.54 -17.12
N ALA A 11 3.34 -22.22 -17.00
CA ALA A 11 4.44 -21.32 -16.66
C ALA A 11 5.09 -21.66 -15.30
N LEU A 12 4.28 -22.04 -14.30
CA LEU A 12 4.79 -22.48 -13.00
C LEU A 12 5.59 -23.78 -13.11
N LYS A 13 5.08 -24.78 -13.84
CA LYS A 13 5.79 -26.06 -14.04
C LYS A 13 7.12 -25.85 -14.75
N ASP A 14 7.13 -25.09 -15.84
CA ASP A 14 8.32 -24.78 -16.61
C ASP A 14 9.37 -24.05 -15.75
N GLN A 15 8.92 -23.15 -14.85
CA GLN A 15 9.82 -22.42 -13.96
C GLN A 15 10.40 -23.29 -12.83
N ILE A 16 9.61 -24.22 -12.28
CA ILE A 16 10.07 -25.19 -11.27
C ILE A 16 11.20 -26.05 -11.85
N ASP A 17 11.08 -26.49 -13.10
CA ASP A 17 12.11 -27.30 -13.76
C ASP A 17 13.41 -26.52 -14.08
N GLN A 18 13.36 -25.17 -14.10
CA GLN A 18 14.52 -24.33 -14.37
C GLN A 18 15.18 -23.83 -13.10
N LEU A 19 14.45 -23.14 -12.24
CA LEU A 19 14.99 -22.50 -11.04
C LEU A 19 13.87 -22.08 -10.09
N ILE A 20 13.85 -22.65 -8.89
CA ILE A 20 12.83 -22.33 -7.86
C ILE A 20 13.23 -21.10 -7.06
N HIS A 21 14.48 -21.04 -6.59
CA HIS A 21 14.94 -19.98 -5.69
C HIS A 21 16.43 -19.67 -5.85
N VAL A 22 16.75 -18.38 -5.73
CA VAL A 22 18.11 -17.87 -5.54
C VAL A 22 18.11 -16.72 -4.54
N SER A 23 19.27 -16.46 -3.95
CA SER A 23 19.50 -15.28 -3.12
C SER A 23 19.35 -13.97 -3.93
N ASN A 24 18.93 -12.88 -3.27
CA ASN A 24 18.88 -11.54 -3.84
C ASN A 24 20.25 -10.97 -4.26
N LEU A 25 21.33 -11.73 -4.08
CA LEU A 25 22.65 -11.42 -4.63
C LEU A 25 22.73 -11.67 -6.14
N PHE A 26 21.77 -12.37 -6.72
CA PHE A 26 21.75 -12.75 -8.13
C PHE A 26 20.50 -12.18 -8.82
N TYR A 27 20.66 -11.83 -10.09
CA TYR A 27 19.57 -11.46 -10.95
C TYR A 27 18.97 -12.69 -11.63
N THR A 28 17.65 -12.78 -11.66
CA THR A 28 16.93 -13.80 -12.42
C THR A 28 16.03 -13.15 -13.47
N GLU A 29 15.88 -13.80 -14.59
CA GLU A 29 15.08 -13.28 -15.70
C GLU A 29 13.59 -13.04 -15.31
N PRO A 30 12.91 -13.96 -14.59
CA PRO A 30 11.53 -13.75 -14.17
C PRO A 30 11.34 -12.51 -13.29
N VAL A 31 12.23 -12.29 -12.31
CA VAL A 31 12.16 -11.14 -11.40
C VAL A 31 12.36 -9.83 -12.16
N ILE A 32 13.33 -9.77 -13.08
CA ILE A 32 13.58 -8.58 -13.90
C ILE A 32 12.39 -8.27 -14.80
N LYS A 33 11.81 -9.29 -15.47
CA LYS A 33 10.62 -9.13 -16.31
C LYS A 33 9.43 -8.65 -15.49
N ALA A 34 9.15 -9.29 -14.35
CA ALA A 34 8.07 -8.91 -13.45
C ALA A 34 8.21 -7.45 -12.98
N ALA A 35 9.41 -7.03 -12.55
CA ALA A 35 9.66 -5.66 -12.13
C ALA A 35 9.41 -4.66 -13.27
N LYS A 36 9.88 -4.94 -14.49
CA LYS A 36 9.64 -4.09 -15.66
C LYS A 36 8.16 -3.97 -16.01
N TYR A 37 7.40 -5.08 -15.98
CA TYR A 37 5.98 -5.06 -16.26
C TYR A 37 5.19 -4.29 -15.20
N LEU A 38 5.48 -4.52 -13.93
CA LEU A 38 4.83 -3.82 -12.82
C LEU A 38 5.14 -2.32 -12.84
N SER A 39 6.40 -1.95 -13.03
CA SER A 39 6.82 -0.54 -13.14
C SER A 39 6.10 0.16 -14.30
N LYS A 40 6.05 -0.48 -15.48
CA LYS A 40 5.33 0.06 -16.64
C LYS A 40 3.82 0.17 -16.40
N ALA A 41 3.20 -0.85 -15.79
CA ALA A 41 1.77 -0.89 -15.57
C ALA A 41 1.31 0.09 -14.48
N SER A 42 2.08 0.23 -13.41
CA SER A 42 1.77 1.13 -12.29
C SER A 42 2.26 2.56 -12.49
N GLY A 43 3.21 2.78 -13.41
CA GLY A 43 3.93 4.05 -13.51
C GLY A 43 4.91 4.31 -12.36
N MET A 44 5.14 3.36 -11.44
CA MET A 44 6.14 3.46 -10.37
C MET A 44 7.55 3.22 -10.92
N ASP A 45 8.56 3.90 -10.33
CA ASP A 45 9.94 3.80 -10.81
C ASP A 45 10.66 2.56 -10.28
N ARG A 46 10.24 2.01 -9.16
CA ARG A 46 10.89 0.91 -8.45
C ARG A 46 9.88 -0.12 -7.96
N VAL A 47 10.32 -1.36 -7.88
CA VAL A 47 9.54 -2.48 -7.34
C VAL A 47 10.36 -3.17 -6.26
N PHE A 48 9.71 -3.45 -5.14
CA PHE A 48 10.24 -4.27 -4.07
C PHE A 48 9.31 -5.46 -3.86
N PHE A 49 9.83 -6.66 -4.07
CA PHE A 49 9.05 -7.89 -3.92
C PHE A 49 9.06 -8.37 -2.49
N THR A 50 7.89 -8.78 -2.01
CA THR A 50 7.65 -9.36 -0.69
C THR A 50 6.88 -10.68 -0.84
N ASN A 51 6.69 -11.40 0.26
CA ASN A 51 5.99 -12.70 0.21
C ASN A 51 4.47 -12.58 0.45
N SER A 52 4.01 -11.44 0.93
CA SER A 52 2.61 -11.24 1.29
C SER A 52 2.23 -9.76 1.31
N GLY A 53 0.92 -9.49 1.26
CA GLY A 53 0.39 -8.14 1.38
C GLY A 53 0.78 -7.46 2.70
N THR A 54 0.74 -8.18 3.81
CA THR A 54 1.15 -7.61 5.11
C THR A 54 2.62 -7.20 5.12
N GLU A 55 3.51 -7.96 4.47
CA GLU A 55 4.93 -7.59 4.33
C GLU A 55 5.11 -6.38 3.39
N ALA A 56 4.29 -6.26 2.35
CA ALA A 56 4.29 -5.08 1.48
C ALA A 56 3.92 -3.82 2.26
N ILE A 57 2.92 -3.89 3.13
CA ILE A 57 2.53 -2.79 4.03
C ILE A 57 3.65 -2.46 5.03
N GLU A 58 4.30 -3.46 5.65
CA GLU A 58 5.48 -3.24 6.50
C GLU A 58 6.59 -2.49 5.73
N GLY A 59 6.84 -2.91 4.48
CA GLY A 59 7.78 -2.24 3.60
C GLY A 59 7.40 -0.79 3.31
N ALA A 60 6.12 -0.52 3.02
CA ALA A 60 5.60 0.82 2.74
C ALA A 60 5.72 1.75 3.95
N ILE A 61 5.36 1.28 5.16
CA ILE A 61 5.51 2.03 6.42
C ILE A 61 6.98 2.38 6.65
N LYS A 62 7.87 1.41 6.52
CA LYS A 62 9.32 1.62 6.71
C LYS A 62 9.90 2.58 5.68
N LEU A 63 9.47 2.48 4.42
CA LEU A 63 9.91 3.37 3.35
C LEU A 63 9.49 4.82 3.62
N ALA A 64 8.22 5.06 3.97
CA ALA A 64 7.71 6.39 4.28
C ALA A 64 8.44 7.01 5.49
N ARG A 65 8.59 6.25 6.58
CA ARG A 65 9.32 6.69 7.78
C ARG A 65 10.80 6.96 7.49
N LYS A 66 11.46 6.09 6.71
CA LYS A 66 12.87 6.29 6.36
C LYS A 66 13.06 7.53 5.48
N TYR A 67 12.16 7.75 4.54
CA TYR A 67 12.19 8.94 3.68
C TYR A 67 12.05 10.24 4.50
N ALA A 68 11.07 10.28 5.40
CA ALA A 68 10.88 11.42 6.30
C ALA A 68 12.12 11.68 7.19
N TYR A 69 12.69 10.62 7.77
CA TYR A 69 13.92 10.70 8.57
C TYR A 69 15.12 11.24 7.77
N LEU A 70 15.24 10.88 6.48
CA LEU A 70 16.33 11.39 5.63
C LEU A 70 16.16 12.88 5.31
N LYS A 71 14.92 13.37 5.25
CA LYS A 71 14.62 14.81 5.10
C LYS A 71 14.82 15.58 6.39
N ASN A 72 14.35 15.04 7.49
CA ASN A 72 14.43 15.63 8.81
C ASN A 72 14.63 14.53 9.87
N LYS A 73 15.82 14.49 10.48
CA LYS A 73 16.17 13.48 11.48
C LYS A 73 15.32 13.54 12.75
N ASP A 74 14.68 14.69 13.01
CA ASP A 74 13.81 14.90 14.16
C ASP A 74 12.35 14.52 13.89
N SER A 75 12.01 14.11 12.63
CA SER A 75 10.67 13.65 12.26
C SER A 75 10.27 12.43 13.09
N LYS A 76 9.08 12.47 13.68
CA LYS A 76 8.51 11.34 14.44
C LYS A 76 7.92 10.26 13.52
N GLY A 77 7.77 10.54 12.21
CA GLY A 77 7.27 9.58 11.24
C GLY A 77 5.83 9.15 11.50
N GLU A 78 4.96 10.12 11.83
CA GLU A 78 3.54 9.88 12.08
C GLU A 78 2.82 9.48 10.79
N ILE A 79 1.84 8.58 10.91
CA ILE A 79 1.06 8.05 9.78
C ILE A 79 -0.42 8.26 10.07
N ILE A 80 -1.15 8.74 9.09
CA ILE A 80 -2.61 8.78 9.11
C ILE A 80 -3.15 7.60 8.33
N ALA A 81 -3.96 6.77 8.96
CA ALA A 81 -4.69 5.66 8.36
C ALA A 81 -6.19 5.95 8.37
N MET A 82 -7.00 5.09 7.75
CA MET A 82 -8.46 5.29 7.70
C MET A 82 -9.18 4.36 8.66
N ASN A 83 -10.23 4.85 9.31
CA ASN A 83 -11.18 4.01 10.05
C ASN A 83 -11.75 2.93 9.12
N HIS A 84 -12.03 1.76 9.67
CA HIS A 84 -12.55 0.58 8.96
C HIS A 84 -11.62 -0.01 7.88
N SER A 85 -10.37 0.45 7.77
CA SER A 85 -9.38 -0.11 6.85
C SER A 85 -8.89 -1.48 7.32
N PHE A 86 -8.34 -2.24 6.35
CA PHE A 86 -7.62 -3.47 6.61
C PHE A 86 -6.33 -3.50 5.81
N HIS A 87 -5.18 -3.56 6.48
CA HIS A 87 -3.87 -3.54 5.87
C HIS A 87 -2.99 -4.74 6.20
N GLY A 88 -3.47 -5.65 7.04
CA GLY A 88 -2.75 -6.87 7.40
C GLY A 88 -2.74 -7.16 8.90
N ARG A 89 -2.02 -8.23 9.28
CA ARG A 89 -2.02 -8.77 10.66
C ARG A 89 -0.63 -8.84 11.31
N SER A 90 0.46 -8.48 10.62
CA SER A 90 1.75 -8.25 11.29
C SER A 90 1.67 -6.98 12.16
N MET A 91 2.55 -6.82 13.13
CA MET A 91 2.44 -5.75 14.14
C MET A 91 2.39 -4.35 13.54
N GLY A 92 3.18 -4.08 12.50
CA GLY A 92 3.16 -2.78 11.82
C GLY A 92 1.94 -2.60 10.93
N ALA A 93 1.58 -3.60 10.12
CA ALA A 93 0.38 -3.56 9.28
C ALA A 93 -0.91 -3.50 10.11
N LEU A 94 -0.93 -4.21 11.25
CA LEU A 94 -2.03 -4.16 12.20
C LEU A 94 -2.17 -2.76 12.84
N ALA A 95 -1.06 -2.09 13.12
CA ALA A 95 -1.08 -0.74 13.69
C ALA A 95 -1.77 0.29 12.79
N VAL A 96 -1.72 0.12 11.46
CA VAL A 96 -2.40 0.99 10.49
C VAL A 96 -3.77 0.46 10.04
N THR A 97 -4.19 -0.71 10.52
CA THR A 97 -5.53 -1.29 10.28
C THR A 97 -6.57 -0.58 11.13
N GLY A 98 -7.57 0.07 10.51
CA GLY A 98 -8.55 0.93 11.18
C GLY A 98 -9.63 0.18 11.95
N THR A 99 -9.80 -1.11 11.72
CA THR A 99 -10.79 -1.95 12.39
C THR A 99 -10.33 -2.30 13.80
N LYS A 100 -10.89 -1.60 14.77
CA LYS A 100 -10.42 -1.59 16.17
C LYS A 100 -10.37 -2.99 16.80
N HIS A 101 -11.37 -3.83 16.63
CA HIS A 101 -11.41 -5.15 17.27
C HIS A 101 -10.29 -6.09 16.78
N TYR A 102 -9.63 -5.82 15.65
CA TYR A 102 -8.45 -6.56 15.23
C TYR A 102 -7.20 -6.13 15.98
N ARG A 103 -7.13 -4.87 16.45
CA ARG A 103 -5.96 -4.31 17.13
C ARG A 103 -5.96 -4.53 18.64
N ASP A 104 -7.13 -4.33 19.27
CA ASP A 104 -7.25 -4.28 20.75
C ASP A 104 -6.53 -5.43 21.50
N PRO A 105 -6.60 -6.69 21.03
CA PRO A 105 -5.94 -7.79 21.73
C PRO A 105 -4.40 -7.77 21.66
N PHE A 106 -3.82 -6.93 20.79
CA PHE A 106 -2.39 -6.92 20.48
C PHE A 106 -1.71 -5.59 20.83
N GLU A 107 -2.41 -4.71 21.55
CA GLU A 107 -1.81 -3.48 22.04
C GLU A 107 -0.74 -3.76 23.14
N PRO A 108 0.39 -3.00 23.22
CA PRO A 108 0.68 -1.83 22.40
C PRO A 108 1.26 -2.17 21.01
N LEU A 109 0.74 -1.51 19.99
CA LEU A 109 1.26 -1.58 18.63
C LEU A 109 2.33 -0.50 18.36
N ILE A 110 2.87 -0.40 17.14
CA ILE A 110 3.79 0.67 16.78
C ILE A 110 3.09 2.03 16.92
N GLY A 111 3.75 2.97 17.60
CA GLY A 111 3.22 4.32 17.85
C GLY A 111 3.23 5.21 16.61
N GLY A 112 2.59 6.40 16.77
CA GLY A 112 2.57 7.43 15.73
C GLY A 112 1.54 7.16 14.65
N VAL A 113 0.45 6.45 14.92
CA VAL A 113 -0.65 6.21 13.98
C VAL A 113 -1.92 6.88 14.48
N SER A 114 -2.57 7.64 13.60
CA SER A 114 -3.87 8.27 13.83
C SER A 114 -4.88 7.81 12.77
N PHE A 115 -6.17 7.84 13.10
CA PHE A 115 -7.21 7.34 12.21
C PHE A 115 -8.19 8.45 11.82
N ALA A 116 -8.33 8.67 10.51
CA ALA A 116 -9.31 9.57 9.92
C ALA A 116 -10.56 8.81 9.46
N ASP A 117 -11.68 9.52 9.38
CA ASP A 117 -12.88 8.96 8.79
C ASP A 117 -12.76 8.89 7.27
N TYR A 118 -13.05 7.74 6.71
CA TYR A 118 -13.02 7.51 5.27
C TYR A 118 -14.07 8.38 4.56
N ASN A 119 -13.73 8.93 3.41
CA ASN A 119 -14.56 9.90 2.67
C ASN A 119 -14.86 11.21 3.41
N ASN A 120 -14.06 11.56 4.44
CA ASN A 120 -14.15 12.82 5.18
C ASN A 120 -12.81 13.56 5.15
N LEU A 121 -12.65 14.48 4.19
CA LEU A 121 -11.38 15.21 4.00
C LEU A 121 -11.02 16.09 5.22
N GLU A 122 -12.01 16.65 5.89
CA GLU A 122 -11.78 17.49 7.08
C GLU A 122 -11.27 16.66 8.26
N SER A 123 -11.68 15.39 8.37
CA SER A 123 -11.10 14.45 9.34
C SER A 123 -9.61 14.23 9.09
N VAL A 124 -9.20 14.08 7.83
CA VAL A 124 -7.78 13.93 7.46
C VAL A 124 -7.00 15.21 7.79
N LYS A 125 -7.49 16.38 7.38
CA LYS A 125 -6.82 17.68 7.60
C LYS A 125 -6.51 17.94 9.08
N LYS A 126 -7.44 17.61 9.97
CA LYS A 126 -7.30 17.82 11.43
C LYS A 126 -6.16 17.00 12.04
N LEU A 127 -5.78 15.89 11.41
CA LEU A 127 -4.74 14.99 11.91
C LEU A 127 -3.35 15.28 11.35
N ILE A 128 -3.25 16.10 10.29
CA ILE A 128 -1.95 16.47 9.70
C ILE A 128 -1.18 17.33 10.70
N THR A 129 0.04 16.89 11.01
CA THR A 129 1.01 17.60 11.84
C THR A 129 2.31 17.80 11.05
N LYS A 130 3.23 18.57 11.61
CA LYS A 130 4.60 18.71 11.04
C LYS A 130 5.39 17.38 11.04
N ASP A 131 4.96 16.40 11.81
CA ASP A 131 5.59 15.10 11.96
C ASP A 131 4.91 14.01 11.10
N THR A 132 3.81 14.35 10.41
CA THR A 132 3.11 13.43 9.51
C THR A 132 3.99 13.12 8.29
N CYS A 133 4.31 11.85 8.08
CA CYS A 133 5.15 11.39 6.97
C CYS A 133 4.37 10.69 5.86
N ALA A 134 3.21 10.12 6.18
CA ALA A 134 2.40 9.40 5.21
C ALA A 134 0.91 9.41 5.55
N ILE A 135 0.08 9.30 4.52
CA ILE A 135 -1.32 8.90 4.61
C ILE A 135 -1.44 7.55 3.90
N ILE A 136 -1.96 6.54 4.59
CA ILE A 136 -2.22 5.22 4.03
C ILE A 136 -3.72 4.97 3.94
N MET A 137 -4.16 4.47 2.78
CA MET A 137 -5.56 4.13 2.54
C MET A 137 -5.73 3.13 1.40
N GLU A 138 -6.87 2.46 1.40
CA GLU A 138 -7.37 1.71 0.24
C GLU A 138 -8.14 2.66 -0.66
N THR A 139 -8.06 2.50 -1.99
CA THR A 139 -8.95 3.21 -2.93
C THR A 139 -10.37 2.67 -2.89
N LEU A 140 -10.52 1.44 -2.43
CA LEU A 140 -11.77 0.76 -2.13
C LEU A 140 -11.55 -0.10 -0.90
N GLN A 141 -12.20 0.23 0.22
CA GLN A 141 -12.16 -0.58 1.44
C GLN A 141 -12.93 -1.88 1.23
N GLY A 142 -12.20 -2.97 1.01
CA GLY A 142 -12.79 -4.28 0.75
C GLY A 142 -13.36 -4.91 2.00
N GLU A 143 -12.51 -5.17 3.00
CA GLU A 143 -12.90 -5.75 4.29
C GLU A 143 -13.83 -4.84 5.09
N GLY A 144 -13.74 -3.52 4.89
CA GLY A 144 -14.62 -2.53 5.51
C GLY A 144 -16.07 -2.54 5.01
N GLY A 145 -16.38 -3.32 3.95
CA GLY A 145 -17.73 -3.48 3.42
C GLY A 145 -17.91 -3.05 1.95
N ILE A 146 -16.83 -3.03 1.18
CA ILE A 146 -16.80 -2.67 -0.26
C ILE A 146 -17.21 -1.20 -0.46
N TYR A 147 -16.56 -0.30 0.27
CA TYR A 147 -16.77 1.14 0.16
C TYR A 147 -15.71 1.79 -0.73
N PRO A 148 -16.07 2.36 -1.90
CA PRO A 148 -15.12 3.11 -2.73
C PRO A 148 -14.85 4.50 -2.14
N ALA A 149 -13.63 5.00 -2.35
CA ALA A 149 -13.36 6.41 -2.13
C ALA A 149 -14.19 7.26 -3.09
N THR A 150 -14.72 8.39 -2.61
CA THR A 150 -15.28 9.37 -3.53
C THR A 150 -14.14 10.06 -4.30
N LYS A 151 -14.43 10.52 -5.50
CA LYS A 151 -13.43 11.21 -6.32
C LYS A 151 -12.90 12.46 -5.62
N GLU A 152 -13.79 13.23 -5.03
CA GLU A 152 -13.48 14.45 -4.29
C GLU A 152 -12.55 14.16 -3.11
N PHE A 153 -12.83 13.09 -2.36
CA PHE A 153 -12.02 12.69 -1.22
C PHE A 153 -10.60 12.30 -1.66
N LEU A 154 -10.47 11.42 -2.63
CA LEU A 154 -9.17 10.91 -3.06
C LEU A 154 -8.31 12.00 -3.72
N LEU A 155 -8.92 12.85 -4.56
CA LEU A 155 -8.23 14.03 -5.11
C LEU A 155 -7.83 15.02 -4.01
N GLY A 156 -8.69 15.21 -3.01
CA GLY A 156 -8.40 16.06 -1.86
C GLY A 156 -7.25 15.53 -1.02
N VAL A 157 -7.21 14.22 -0.74
CA VAL A 157 -6.10 13.57 -0.02
C VAL A 157 -4.79 13.70 -0.81
N ARG A 158 -4.80 13.44 -2.14
CA ARG A 158 -3.61 13.62 -2.97
C ARG A 158 -3.08 15.06 -2.88
N LYS A 159 -3.98 16.04 -3.02
CA LYS A 159 -3.61 17.46 -2.89
C LYS A 159 -3.03 17.79 -1.51
N LEU A 160 -3.62 17.30 -0.43
CA LEU A 160 -3.08 17.49 0.93
C LEU A 160 -1.67 16.89 1.07
N CYS A 161 -1.44 15.71 0.49
CA CYS A 161 -0.12 15.10 0.49
C CYS A 161 0.90 15.96 -0.27
N ASP A 162 0.54 16.49 -1.44
CA ASP A 162 1.41 17.35 -2.25
C ASP A 162 1.75 18.67 -1.54
N GLU A 163 0.74 19.31 -0.93
CA GLU A 163 0.90 20.60 -0.23
C GLU A 163 1.73 20.50 1.06
N ASN A 164 1.74 19.35 1.71
CA ASN A 164 2.43 19.13 2.99
C ASN A 164 3.68 18.24 2.86
N ASP A 165 4.06 17.84 1.63
CA ASP A 165 5.21 16.94 1.39
C ASP A 165 5.10 15.60 2.15
N ILE A 166 3.88 15.04 2.18
CA ILE A 166 3.49 13.79 2.83
C ILE A 166 3.36 12.69 1.76
N ALA A 167 3.86 11.50 2.01
CA ALA A 167 3.71 10.38 1.08
C ALA A 167 2.27 9.83 1.09
N LEU A 168 1.66 9.67 -0.09
CA LEU A 168 0.42 8.92 -0.25
C LEU A 168 0.73 7.45 -0.51
N ILE A 169 0.31 6.59 0.39
CA ILE A 169 0.38 5.12 0.27
C ILE A 169 -1.00 4.61 -0.12
N LEU A 170 -1.13 4.02 -1.30
CA LEU A 170 -2.35 3.33 -1.71
C LEU A 170 -2.19 1.82 -1.61
N ASP A 171 -3.06 1.22 -0.82
CA ASP A 171 -3.14 -0.24 -0.68
C ASP A 171 -4.06 -0.79 -1.77
N GLU A 172 -3.43 -1.42 -2.76
CA GLU A 172 -4.09 -2.05 -3.91
C GLU A 172 -4.09 -3.59 -3.80
N ILE A 173 -3.72 -4.16 -2.65
CA ILE A 173 -3.59 -5.61 -2.47
C ILE A 173 -4.92 -6.33 -2.77
N GLN A 174 -6.04 -5.78 -2.34
CA GLN A 174 -7.35 -6.39 -2.57
C GLN A 174 -8.04 -5.85 -3.84
N CYS A 175 -7.88 -4.57 -4.14
CA CYS A 175 -8.61 -3.91 -5.23
C CYS A 175 -7.83 -3.76 -6.54
N GLY A 176 -6.51 -4.00 -6.53
CA GLY A 176 -5.65 -3.91 -7.70
C GLY A 176 -5.71 -5.12 -8.64
N MET A 177 -4.73 -5.21 -9.52
CA MET A 177 -4.51 -6.31 -10.47
C MET A 177 -5.74 -6.66 -11.32
N GLY A 178 -6.47 -5.63 -11.80
CA GLY A 178 -7.63 -5.79 -12.69
C GLY A 178 -8.97 -5.99 -11.99
N ARG A 179 -9.00 -6.06 -10.64
CA ARG A 179 -10.23 -6.35 -9.88
C ARG A 179 -11.37 -5.37 -10.17
N THR A 180 -11.07 -4.10 -10.39
CA THR A 180 -12.04 -3.03 -10.62
C THR A 180 -12.19 -2.64 -12.11
N GLY A 181 -11.56 -3.41 -13.02
CA GLY A 181 -11.61 -3.15 -14.47
C GLY A 181 -10.47 -2.27 -15.00
N LYS A 182 -9.62 -1.74 -14.13
CA LYS A 182 -8.33 -1.13 -14.45
C LYS A 182 -7.22 -1.97 -13.82
N MET A 183 -5.98 -1.81 -14.29
CA MET A 183 -4.86 -2.55 -13.67
C MET A 183 -4.75 -2.24 -12.19
N PHE A 184 -4.84 -0.95 -11.84
CA PHE A 184 -4.91 -0.48 -10.46
C PHE A 184 -6.10 0.46 -10.28
N THR A 185 -6.72 0.43 -9.11
CA THR A 185 -7.97 1.17 -8.85
C THR A 185 -7.77 2.69 -8.89
N TYR A 186 -6.60 3.21 -8.51
CA TYR A 186 -6.32 4.64 -8.57
C TYR A 186 -6.38 5.24 -10.00
N GLU A 187 -6.28 4.40 -11.03
CA GLU A 187 -6.41 4.85 -12.42
C GLU A 187 -7.81 5.41 -12.74
N HIS A 188 -8.85 4.95 -12.03
CA HIS A 188 -10.21 5.50 -12.18
C HIS A 188 -10.31 6.95 -11.73
N TYR A 189 -9.40 7.38 -10.85
CA TYR A 189 -9.41 8.70 -10.26
C TYR A 189 -8.43 9.68 -10.94
N GLY A 190 -7.53 9.15 -11.80
CA GLY A 190 -6.53 9.96 -12.49
C GLY A 190 -5.44 10.52 -11.56
N ILE A 191 -5.17 9.85 -10.45
CA ILE A 191 -4.07 10.19 -9.53
C ILE A 191 -2.96 9.14 -9.60
N LYS A 192 -1.83 9.46 -8.96
CA LYS A 192 -0.72 8.55 -8.75
C LYS A 192 -0.30 8.60 -7.28
N PRO A 193 -0.15 7.46 -6.59
CA PRO A 193 0.42 7.44 -5.24
C PRO A 193 1.95 7.60 -5.29
N ASP A 194 2.55 7.89 -4.14
CA ASP A 194 4.01 7.86 -3.96
C ASP A 194 4.50 6.44 -3.68
N ILE A 195 3.69 5.65 -2.98
CA ILE A 195 3.92 4.24 -2.67
C ILE A 195 2.63 3.47 -2.96
N MET A 196 2.76 2.33 -3.60
CA MET A 196 1.65 1.42 -3.84
C MET A 196 2.03 0.02 -3.34
N THR A 197 1.10 -0.66 -2.66
CA THR A 197 1.21 -2.09 -2.33
C THR A 197 0.22 -2.90 -3.16
N SER A 198 0.63 -4.06 -3.69
CA SER A 198 -0.20 -4.93 -4.52
C SER A 198 0.21 -6.40 -4.44
#